data_34e99906a0f445a2e84cbf4f6f1f6da7
#
_entry.id   34e99906a0f445a2e84cbf4f6f1f6da7
#
_cell.length_a   1.000
_cell.length_b   1.000
_cell.length_c   1.000
_cell.angle_alpha   90.00
_cell.angle_beta   90.00
_cell.angle_gamma   90.00
#
_symmetry.space_group_name_H-M   'P 1'
#
loop_
_entity.id
_entity.type
_entity.pdbx_description
1 polymer ?
#
loop_
_entity_poly.entity_id
_entity_poly.type
_entity_poly.pdbx_seq_one_letter_code
_entity_poly.pdbx_strand_id
1 'polypeptide(L)'
;MKRKSILYKDLEVSRAKEIYDESCKNILANKIILAWIMKSCMKEYKDCSIRDIADHYIEGTPEISQREVHRDEAPASDPGKIRGENTEDKAVNEGTVRYDIMFRAILPQGQERIELIINIEAQKDFYPGYPLIKRGIYYGCRMISSQYGTIFTNSHYEKIQKVYSIWICFNPPEKRKNSINIYSVKEKNVVGKVKEKEADYDLLTAVMICLDSGKEEKEGNHQEGTEESEILRLLEVLFSTERELKEKEKILENEYGITMTYEEKEEVEKMCNLSEYVWEKGIQEGLQTGREEGLQTGREEGFQTGREEGLRTGINYGELQNLVRMVLKKMQKDISYEITAELFEEPVEKIRKIYEVAEKYAPEYDIESICRELAA
;
A
#
# COMPACT_ATOMS: atom_id res chain seq x y z
N MET A 1 17.97 -17.77 -28.71
CA MET A 1 17.18 -17.60 -27.46
C MET A 1 15.85 -16.95 -27.82
N LYS A 2 14.73 -17.67 -27.70
CA LYS A 2 13.38 -17.07 -27.92
C LYS A 2 13.09 -16.09 -26.79
N ARG A 3 12.82 -14.83 -27.12
CA ARG A 3 12.31 -13.86 -26.15
C ARG A 3 10.97 -14.40 -25.61
N LYS A 4 10.95 -14.80 -24.33
CA LYS A 4 9.68 -15.07 -23.63
C LYS A 4 8.85 -13.79 -23.72
N SER A 5 7.58 -13.90 -24.12
CA SER A 5 6.71 -12.72 -24.24
C SER A 5 6.53 -12.07 -22.86
N ILE A 6 6.30 -10.76 -22.82
CA ILE A 6 6.01 -10.01 -21.59
C ILE A 6 4.86 -10.69 -20.82
N LEU A 7 3.82 -11.09 -21.51
CA LEU A 7 2.67 -11.81 -20.96
C LEU A 7 3.04 -13.12 -20.23
N TYR A 8 4.03 -13.87 -20.74
CA TYR A 8 4.49 -15.10 -20.10
C TYR A 8 5.26 -14.81 -18.80
N LYS A 9 6.01 -13.70 -18.77
CA LYS A 9 6.74 -13.26 -17.58
C LYS A 9 5.78 -12.78 -16.49
N ASP A 10 4.75 -12.04 -16.85
CA ASP A 10 3.73 -11.54 -15.92
C ASP A 10 2.95 -12.69 -15.29
N LEU A 11 2.64 -13.74 -16.07
CA LEU A 11 2.01 -14.97 -15.59
C LEU A 11 2.91 -15.74 -14.60
N GLU A 12 4.21 -15.84 -14.86
CA GLU A 12 5.16 -16.48 -13.94
C GLU A 12 5.25 -15.73 -12.59
N VAL A 13 5.23 -14.40 -12.60
CA VAL A 13 5.24 -13.56 -11.37
C VAL A 13 3.95 -13.69 -10.59
N SER A 14 2.81 -13.62 -11.27
CA SER A 14 1.50 -13.82 -10.61
C SER A 14 1.43 -15.18 -9.93
N ARG A 15 1.84 -16.22 -10.63
CA ARG A 15 1.88 -17.58 -10.08
C ARG A 15 2.82 -17.72 -8.89
N ALA A 16 4.00 -17.07 -8.94
CA ALA A 16 4.94 -17.09 -7.83
C ALA A 16 4.37 -16.37 -6.60
N LYS A 17 3.67 -15.23 -6.80
CA LYS A 17 2.98 -14.51 -5.74
C LYS A 17 1.86 -15.34 -5.10
N GLU A 18 1.06 -16.03 -5.91
CA GLU A 18 -0.01 -16.93 -5.44
C GLU A 18 0.54 -18.06 -4.57
N ILE A 19 1.59 -18.74 -5.04
CA ILE A 19 2.24 -19.83 -4.28
C ILE A 19 2.85 -19.30 -2.98
N TYR A 20 3.51 -18.14 -3.02
CA TYR A 20 4.06 -17.50 -1.82
C TYR A 20 2.96 -17.18 -0.79
N ASP A 21 1.86 -16.59 -1.23
CA ASP A 21 0.71 -16.26 -0.39
C ASP A 21 0.07 -17.52 0.21
N GLU A 22 -0.11 -18.57 -0.58
CA GLU A 22 -0.61 -19.86 -0.13
C GLU A 22 0.32 -20.50 0.91
N SER A 23 1.64 -20.50 0.68
CA SER A 23 2.62 -21.04 1.64
C SER A 23 2.61 -20.25 2.95
N CYS A 24 2.52 -18.93 2.91
CA CYS A 24 2.39 -18.10 4.11
C CYS A 24 1.13 -18.45 4.91
N LYS A 25 -0.01 -18.64 4.23
CA LYS A 25 -1.29 -19.02 4.88
C LYS A 25 -1.19 -20.41 5.52
N ASN A 26 -0.58 -21.38 4.84
CA ASN A 26 -0.39 -22.74 5.36
C ASN A 26 0.46 -22.73 6.62
N ILE A 27 1.57 -21.98 6.63
CA ILE A 27 2.45 -21.84 7.80
C ILE A 27 1.70 -21.17 8.96
N LEU A 28 1.02 -20.05 8.71
CA LEU A 28 0.30 -19.30 9.74
C LEU A 28 -0.92 -20.06 10.30
N ALA A 29 -1.47 -21.01 9.59
CA ALA A 29 -2.58 -21.86 10.08
C ALA A 29 -2.14 -22.88 11.15
N ASN A 30 -0.85 -23.01 11.44
CA ASN A 30 -0.36 -23.83 12.56
C ASN A 30 -0.90 -23.28 13.89
N LYS A 31 -1.55 -24.15 14.69
CA LYS A 31 -2.21 -23.75 15.95
C LYS A 31 -1.26 -23.13 16.97
N ILE A 32 0.00 -23.53 17.00
CA ILE A 32 0.97 -22.97 17.95
C ILE A 32 1.33 -21.53 17.51
N ILE A 33 1.50 -21.28 16.22
CA ILE A 33 1.76 -19.95 15.68
C ILE A 33 0.54 -19.05 15.94
N LEU A 34 -0.66 -19.55 15.69
CA LEU A 34 -1.90 -18.82 16.01
C LEU A 34 -2.02 -18.52 17.50
N ALA A 35 -1.64 -19.46 18.37
CA ALA A 35 -1.63 -19.26 19.82
C ALA A 35 -0.66 -18.15 20.25
N TRP A 36 0.50 -18.05 19.61
CA TRP A 36 1.44 -16.94 19.83
C TRP A 36 0.84 -15.60 19.42
N ILE A 37 0.19 -15.55 18.25
CA ILE A 37 -0.51 -14.33 17.78
C ILE A 37 -1.63 -13.94 18.76
N MET A 38 -2.43 -14.92 19.19
CA MET A 38 -3.53 -14.67 20.13
C MET A 38 -3.03 -14.16 21.48
N LYS A 39 -2.01 -14.80 22.06
CA LYS A 39 -1.43 -14.39 23.34
C LYS A 39 -0.88 -12.97 23.28
N SER A 40 -0.17 -12.63 22.20
CA SER A 40 0.49 -11.32 22.05
C SER A 40 -0.48 -10.18 21.71
N CYS A 41 -1.57 -10.48 20.99
CA CYS A 41 -2.46 -9.44 20.42
C CYS A 41 -3.82 -9.34 21.13
N MET A 42 -4.21 -10.31 21.93
CA MET A 42 -5.55 -10.40 22.49
C MET A 42 -5.51 -10.40 24.02
N LYS A 43 -6.17 -9.41 24.64
CA LYS A 43 -6.20 -9.26 26.10
C LYS A 43 -6.75 -10.48 26.83
N GLU A 44 -7.65 -11.23 26.18
CA GLU A 44 -8.34 -12.39 26.74
C GLU A 44 -7.40 -13.58 27.00
N TYR A 45 -6.27 -13.66 26.30
CA TYR A 45 -5.34 -14.78 26.34
C TYR A 45 -3.97 -14.46 26.97
N LYS A 46 -3.78 -13.24 27.49
CA LYS A 46 -2.48 -12.80 28.06
C LYS A 46 -1.94 -13.72 29.15
N ASP A 47 -2.82 -14.19 30.01
CA ASP A 47 -2.47 -15.04 31.15
C ASP A 47 -2.46 -16.54 30.81
N CYS A 48 -2.78 -16.91 29.56
CA CYS A 48 -2.81 -18.31 29.14
C CYS A 48 -1.44 -18.79 28.65
N SER A 49 -1.15 -20.08 28.82
CA SER A 49 0.01 -20.67 28.17
C SER A 49 -0.25 -20.88 26.67
N ILE A 50 0.81 -20.84 25.86
CA ILE A 50 0.71 -21.12 24.41
C ILE A 50 0.08 -22.48 24.13
N ARG A 51 0.43 -23.49 24.90
CA ARG A 51 -0.13 -24.84 24.77
C ARG A 51 -1.62 -24.88 25.09
N ASP A 52 -2.03 -24.23 26.17
CA ASP A 52 -3.47 -24.17 26.50
C ASP A 52 -4.27 -23.49 25.39
N ILE A 53 -3.75 -22.41 24.79
CA ILE A 53 -4.39 -21.74 23.69
C ILE A 53 -4.51 -22.66 22.48
N ALA A 54 -3.42 -23.31 22.09
CA ALA A 54 -3.39 -24.17 20.91
C ALA A 54 -4.28 -25.41 21.06
N ASP A 55 -4.25 -26.05 22.25
CA ASP A 55 -4.91 -27.34 22.48
C ASP A 55 -6.39 -27.21 22.87
N HIS A 56 -6.76 -26.13 23.59
CA HIS A 56 -8.09 -26.04 24.21
C HIS A 56 -8.94 -24.88 23.71
N TYR A 57 -8.31 -23.76 23.23
CA TYR A 57 -9.06 -22.56 22.91
C TYR A 57 -9.24 -22.34 21.41
N ILE A 58 -8.45 -22.94 20.53
CA ILE A 58 -8.67 -22.87 19.08
C ILE A 58 -9.58 -24.01 18.65
N GLU A 59 -10.81 -23.67 18.24
CA GLU A 59 -11.81 -24.68 17.79
C GLU A 59 -11.44 -25.23 16.39
N GLY A 60 -11.54 -26.54 16.25
CA GLY A 60 -11.41 -27.21 14.96
C GLY A 60 -10.03 -27.05 14.31
N THR A 61 -10.03 -27.03 12.99
CA THR A 61 -8.86 -26.74 12.15
C THR A 61 -9.08 -25.37 11.50
N PRO A 62 -8.11 -24.44 11.58
CA PRO A 62 -8.21 -23.15 10.90
C PRO A 62 -8.46 -23.33 9.41
N GLU A 63 -9.42 -22.60 8.87
CA GLU A 63 -9.76 -22.65 7.45
C GLU A 63 -8.91 -21.67 6.66
N ILE A 64 -8.35 -22.16 5.56
CA ILE A 64 -7.53 -21.39 4.64
C ILE A 64 -8.30 -21.20 3.35
N SER A 65 -8.33 -19.99 2.83
CA SER A 65 -8.91 -19.70 1.50
C SER A 65 -8.05 -20.33 0.41
N GLN A 66 -8.51 -21.43 -0.16
CA GLN A 66 -7.77 -22.21 -1.17
C GLN A 66 -8.01 -21.77 -2.62
N ARG A 67 -8.85 -20.75 -2.90
CA ARG A 67 -9.16 -20.35 -4.28
C ARG A 67 -9.35 -18.86 -4.45
N GLU A 68 -8.67 -18.30 -5.43
CA GLU A 68 -9.19 -17.14 -6.15
C GLU A 68 -10.42 -17.59 -6.94
N VAL A 69 -11.61 -17.08 -6.60
CA VAL A 69 -12.79 -17.23 -7.47
C VAL A 69 -12.69 -16.15 -8.54
N HIS A 70 -12.49 -16.55 -9.77
CA HIS A 70 -12.71 -15.69 -10.93
C HIS A 70 -14.10 -15.05 -10.82
N ARG A 71 -14.22 -13.79 -11.21
CA ARG A 71 -15.43 -12.95 -11.02
C ARG A 71 -16.72 -13.51 -11.61
N ASP A 72 -16.68 -14.60 -12.41
CA ASP A 72 -17.79 -15.06 -13.26
C ASP A 72 -18.24 -16.51 -13.05
N GLU A 73 -17.74 -17.25 -12.04
CA GLU A 73 -18.18 -18.63 -11.80
C GLU A 73 -19.05 -18.77 -10.55
N ALA A 74 -20.30 -19.11 -10.75
CA ALA A 74 -21.20 -19.54 -9.69
C ALA A 74 -20.69 -20.88 -9.09
N PRO A 75 -20.64 -21.06 -7.74
CA PRO A 75 -20.19 -22.30 -7.15
C PRO A 75 -21.15 -23.45 -7.46
N ALA A 76 -20.61 -24.51 -8.06
CA ALA A 76 -21.32 -25.77 -8.16
C ALA A 76 -21.53 -26.34 -6.74
N SER A 77 -22.78 -26.58 -6.38
CA SER A 77 -23.18 -27.21 -5.12
C SER A 77 -22.71 -28.67 -5.08
N ASP A 78 -21.70 -28.95 -4.27
CA ASP A 78 -21.26 -30.33 -3.97
C ASP A 78 -21.86 -30.75 -2.62
N PRO A 79 -22.76 -31.77 -2.56
CA PRO A 79 -23.51 -32.10 -1.37
C PRO A 79 -22.78 -33.01 -0.35
N GLY A 80 -21.46 -33.13 -0.41
CA GLY A 80 -20.70 -34.14 0.35
C GLY A 80 -19.62 -33.65 1.31
N LYS A 81 -19.41 -32.36 1.51
CA LYS A 81 -18.36 -31.87 2.44
C LYS A 81 -18.93 -31.50 3.80
N ILE A 82 -18.29 -32.04 4.85
CA ILE A 82 -18.42 -31.62 6.27
C ILE A 82 -18.36 -30.10 6.31
N ARG A 83 -19.35 -29.49 7.00
CA ARG A 83 -19.46 -28.03 7.14
C ARG A 83 -18.23 -27.47 7.87
N GLY A 84 -17.22 -27.13 7.10
CA GLY A 84 -16.24 -26.14 7.48
C GLY A 84 -16.86 -24.75 7.39
N GLU A 85 -16.35 -23.80 8.12
CA GLU A 85 -16.81 -22.41 8.04
C GLU A 85 -16.33 -21.80 6.73
N ASN A 86 -17.25 -21.15 6.02
CA ASN A 86 -16.95 -20.59 4.71
C ASN A 86 -16.09 -19.33 4.87
N THR A 87 -14.90 -19.33 4.29
CA THR A 87 -13.99 -18.14 4.27
C THR A 87 -14.51 -17.00 3.39
N GLU A 88 -15.67 -17.19 2.72
CA GLU A 88 -16.31 -16.21 1.85
C GLU A 88 -17.58 -15.66 2.47
N ASP A 89 -17.67 -14.34 2.63
CA ASP A 89 -18.90 -13.64 2.99
C ASP A 89 -19.49 -12.96 1.75
N LYS A 90 -20.71 -13.41 1.35
CA LYS A 90 -21.45 -12.91 0.20
C LYS A 90 -22.69 -12.16 0.64
N ALA A 91 -22.70 -10.85 0.46
CA ALA A 91 -23.92 -10.06 0.54
C ALA A 91 -24.48 -9.80 -0.86
N VAL A 92 -25.81 -9.86 -0.99
CA VAL A 92 -26.52 -9.80 -2.28
C VAL A 92 -26.15 -8.58 -3.15
N ASN A 93 -25.67 -7.49 -2.56
CA ASN A 93 -25.32 -6.24 -3.25
C ASN A 93 -23.91 -5.71 -2.98
N GLU A 94 -23.06 -6.38 -2.20
CA GLU A 94 -21.80 -5.81 -1.71
C GLU A 94 -20.53 -6.53 -2.19
N GLY A 95 -20.68 -7.58 -2.97
CA GLY A 95 -19.57 -8.39 -3.44
C GLY A 95 -19.06 -9.39 -2.39
N THR A 96 -18.13 -10.23 -2.80
CA THR A 96 -17.51 -11.25 -1.94
C THR A 96 -16.32 -10.70 -1.22
N VAL A 97 -16.25 -10.87 0.10
CA VAL A 97 -15.06 -10.64 0.92
C VAL A 97 -14.44 -12.01 1.21
N ARG A 98 -13.13 -12.11 1.09
CA ARG A 98 -12.37 -13.32 1.40
C ARG A 98 -11.43 -13.04 2.55
N TYR A 99 -11.36 -13.99 3.44
CA TYR A 99 -10.46 -14.00 4.58
C TYR A 99 -9.38 -15.05 4.33
N ASP A 100 -8.12 -14.71 4.58
CA ASP A 100 -7.02 -15.63 4.33
C ASP A 100 -7.05 -16.82 5.28
N ILE A 101 -7.22 -16.57 6.56
CA ILE A 101 -7.38 -17.59 7.60
C ILE A 101 -8.56 -17.18 8.50
N MET A 102 -9.47 -18.10 8.72
CA MET A 102 -10.61 -17.90 9.61
C MET A 102 -10.74 -19.05 10.60
N PHE A 103 -10.97 -18.76 11.85
CA PHE A 103 -11.23 -19.76 12.88
C PHE A 103 -11.96 -19.15 14.07
N ARG A 104 -12.51 -20.01 14.92
CA ARG A 104 -13.13 -19.64 16.19
C ARG A 104 -12.25 -20.01 17.35
N ALA A 105 -12.33 -19.20 18.39
CA ALA A 105 -11.68 -19.49 19.66
C ALA A 105 -12.65 -19.36 20.82
N ILE A 106 -12.42 -20.15 21.87
CA ILE A 106 -13.20 -20.15 23.12
C ILE A 106 -12.49 -19.26 24.12
N LEU A 107 -13.24 -18.41 24.83
CA LEU A 107 -12.69 -17.60 25.90
C LEU A 107 -12.25 -18.45 27.09
N PRO A 108 -11.10 -18.16 27.74
CA PRO A 108 -10.56 -18.95 28.83
C PRO A 108 -11.48 -19.07 30.07
N GLN A 109 -12.37 -18.12 30.27
CA GLN A 109 -13.23 -18.05 31.46
C GLN A 109 -14.68 -18.44 31.18
N GLY A 110 -15.04 -19.00 30.04
CA GLY A 110 -16.43 -19.30 29.70
C GLY A 110 -16.58 -20.16 28.46
N GLN A 111 -17.82 -20.34 28.03
CA GLN A 111 -18.17 -20.99 26.77
C GLN A 111 -18.40 -19.95 25.66
N GLU A 112 -18.12 -18.69 25.92
CA GLU A 112 -18.24 -17.62 24.94
C GLU A 112 -17.18 -17.78 23.85
N ARG A 113 -17.58 -17.50 22.61
CA ARG A 113 -16.74 -17.64 21.42
C ARG A 113 -16.34 -16.28 20.88
N ILE A 114 -15.16 -16.25 20.28
CA ILE A 114 -14.66 -15.12 19.50
C ILE A 114 -14.41 -15.61 18.08
N GLU A 115 -14.82 -14.83 17.11
CA GLU A 115 -14.45 -15.07 15.71
C GLU A 115 -13.18 -14.33 15.35
N LEU A 116 -12.22 -15.06 14.79
CA LEU A 116 -10.94 -14.51 14.36
C LEU A 116 -10.79 -14.63 12.86
N ILE A 117 -10.39 -13.53 12.25
CA ILE A 117 -9.89 -13.49 10.89
C ILE A 117 -8.43 -13.01 10.91
N ILE A 118 -7.57 -13.74 10.22
CA ILE A 118 -6.20 -13.31 9.98
C ILE A 118 -6.04 -13.09 8.49
N ASN A 119 -5.64 -11.90 8.12
CA ASN A 119 -5.34 -11.53 6.75
C ASN A 119 -3.84 -11.29 6.61
N ILE A 120 -3.28 -11.81 5.54
CA ILE A 120 -1.89 -11.65 5.20
C ILE A 120 -1.79 -10.61 4.08
N GLU A 121 -1.16 -9.47 4.35
CA GLU A 121 -0.89 -8.47 3.34
C GLU A 121 0.56 -8.57 2.91
N ALA A 122 0.82 -9.49 1.98
CA ALA A 122 2.13 -9.69 1.36
C ALA A 122 2.40 -8.71 0.20
N GLN A 123 1.49 -7.78 -0.07
CA GLN A 123 1.60 -6.86 -1.20
C GLN A 123 2.72 -5.84 -0.99
N LYS A 124 3.35 -5.49 -2.13
CA LYS A 124 4.45 -4.54 -2.23
C LYS A 124 4.06 -3.13 -1.76
N ASP A 125 2.78 -2.77 -1.89
CA ASP A 125 2.25 -1.45 -1.55
C ASP A 125 1.40 -1.53 -0.27
N PHE A 126 1.96 -1.04 0.82
CA PHE A 126 1.24 -0.82 2.08
C PHE A 126 0.05 0.16 1.91
N TYR A 127 0.07 0.97 0.86
CA TYR A 127 -0.99 1.93 0.51
C TYR A 127 -1.59 1.63 -0.88
N PRO A 128 -2.46 0.63 -1.01
CA PRO A 128 -3.11 0.29 -2.29
C PRO A 128 -4.20 1.31 -2.68
N GLY A 129 -3.92 2.60 -2.56
CA GLY A 129 -4.87 3.70 -2.77
C GLY A 129 -5.76 4.02 -1.57
N TYR A 130 -5.64 3.29 -0.47
CA TYR A 130 -6.36 3.52 0.79
C TYR A 130 -5.59 3.00 2.00
N PRO A 131 -5.87 3.49 3.24
CA PRO A 131 -5.27 2.96 4.45
C PRO A 131 -5.77 1.54 4.76
N LEU A 132 -4.86 0.56 4.93
CA LEU A 132 -5.19 -0.85 5.22
C LEU A 132 -6.08 -1.01 6.46
N ILE A 133 -5.91 -0.17 7.47
CA ILE A 133 -6.75 -0.21 8.68
C ILE A 133 -8.25 -0.03 8.37
N LYS A 134 -8.60 0.78 7.35
CA LYS A 134 -10.00 0.93 6.93
C LYS A 134 -10.55 -0.40 6.38
N ARG A 135 -9.73 -1.12 5.61
CA ARG A 135 -10.09 -2.45 5.10
C ARG A 135 -10.20 -3.44 6.24
N GLY A 136 -9.26 -3.42 7.20
CA GLY A 136 -9.31 -4.26 8.39
C GLY A 136 -10.57 -4.08 9.23
N ILE A 137 -10.96 -2.83 9.47
CA ILE A 137 -12.22 -2.50 10.16
C ILE A 137 -13.44 -2.97 9.34
N TYR A 138 -13.44 -2.70 8.02
CA TYR A 138 -14.54 -3.11 7.15
C TYR A 138 -14.72 -4.63 7.14
N TYR A 139 -13.64 -5.40 7.07
CA TYR A 139 -13.69 -6.87 7.12
C TYR A 139 -14.24 -7.37 8.45
N GLY A 140 -13.82 -6.77 9.57
CA GLY A 140 -14.39 -7.09 10.88
C GLY A 140 -15.88 -6.76 11.00
N CYS A 141 -16.32 -5.63 10.44
CA CYS A 141 -17.75 -5.27 10.39
C CYS A 141 -18.55 -6.28 9.55
N ARG A 142 -17.99 -6.74 8.41
CA ARG A 142 -18.63 -7.78 7.58
C ARG A 142 -18.76 -9.09 8.35
N MET A 143 -17.74 -9.50 9.11
CA MET A 143 -17.79 -10.68 9.97
C MET A 143 -18.86 -10.55 11.05
N ILE A 144 -19.00 -9.40 11.71
CA ILE A 144 -20.09 -9.16 12.66
C ILE A 144 -21.45 -9.26 11.95
N SER A 145 -21.58 -8.64 10.78
CA SER A 145 -22.83 -8.68 10.00
C SER A 145 -23.22 -10.08 9.57
N SER A 146 -22.25 -10.93 9.20
CA SER A 146 -22.48 -12.30 8.75
C SER A 146 -22.96 -13.25 9.85
N GLN A 147 -22.84 -12.84 11.12
CA GLN A 147 -23.38 -13.59 12.25
C GLN A 147 -24.92 -13.57 12.29
N TYR A 148 -25.57 -12.61 11.62
CA TYR A 148 -27.02 -12.59 11.51
C TYR A 148 -27.53 -13.78 10.69
N GLY A 149 -28.52 -14.47 11.24
CA GLY A 149 -29.05 -15.71 10.62
C GLY A 149 -28.27 -16.99 10.97
N THR A 150 -27.06 -16.87 11.52
CA THR A 150 -26.20 -18.00 11.94
C THR A 150 -25.99 -18.06 13.43
N ILE A 151 -25.49 -17.00 14.03
CA ILE A 151 -25.21 -16.89 15.48
C ILE A 151 -26.41 -16.28 16.20
N PHE A 152 -27.02 -15.27 15.62
CA PHE A 152 -28.21 -14.64 16.18
C PHE A 152 -29.28 -14.38 15.12
N THR A 153 -30.52 -14.27 15.56
CA THR A 153 -31.70 -13.98 14.72
C THR A 153 -32.61 -12.99 15.43
N ASN A 154 -33.41 -12.27 14.67
CA ASN A 154 -34.33 -11.24 15.19
C ASN A 154 -33.58 -10.16 15.98
N SER A 155 -33.98 -9.89 17.22
CA SER A 155 -33.43 -8.87 18.13
C SER A 155 -32.45 -9.43 19.15
N HIS A 156 -31.94 -10.65 18.97
CA HIS A 156 -31.01 -11.27 19.91
C HIS A 156 -29.58 -10.79 19.73
N TYR A 157 -29.36 -9.48 19.80
CA TYR A 157 -28.05 -8.84 19.64
C TYR A 157 -27.05 -9.18 20.76
N GLU A 158 -27.54 -9.63 21.94
CA GLU A 158 -26.72 -10.12 23.04
C GLU A 158 -25.87 -11.36 22.69
N LYS A 159 -26.17 -12.01 21.55
CA LYS A 159 -25.43 -13.19 21.07
C LYS A 159 -24.33 -12.85 20.09
N ILE A 160 -24.16 -11.58 19.73
CA ILE A 160 -23.09 -11.17 18.83
C ILE A 160 -21.75 -11.53 19.46
N GLN A 161 -20.97 -12.29 18.73
CA GLN A 161 -19.62 -12.66 19.13
C GLN A 161 -18.62 -11.59 18.70
N LYS A 162 -17.64 -11.33 19.56
CA LYS A 162 -16.54 -10.41 19.27
C LYS A 162 -15.72 -10.92 18.08
N VAL A 163 -15.24 -9.98 17.27
CA VAL A 163 -14.41 -10.24 16.09
C VAL A 163 -13.04 -9.59 16.26
N TYR A 164 -12.00 -10.35 15.96
CA TYR A 164 -10.65 -9.85 15.76
C TYR A 164 -10.27 -9.90 14.27
N SER A 165 -9.89 -8.76 13.73
CA SER A 165 -9.36 -8.63 12.37
C SER A 165 -7.87 -8.35 12.44
N ILE A 166 -7.03 -9.37 12.25
CA ILE A 166 -5.57 -9.32 12.41
C ILE A 166 -4.92 -9.27 11.04
N TRP A 167 -4.02 -8.30 10.83
CA TRP A 167 -3.33 -8.06 9.57
C TRP A 167 -1.83 -8.15 9.77
N ILE A 168 -1.17 -9.01 8.99
CA ILE A 168 0.28 -9.19 9.01
C ILE A 168 0.85 -8.56 7.74
N CYS A 169 1.63 -7.49 7.91
CA CYS A 169 2.19 -6.69 6.83
C CYS A 169 3.70 -6.93 6.72
N PHE A 170 4.13 -7.52 5.61
CA PHE A 170 5.53 -7.91 5.38
C PHE A 170 6.42 -6.75 4.93
N ASN A 171 5.89 -5.77 4.18
CA ASN A 171 6.64 -4.65 3.65
C ASN A 171 6.01 -3.30 4.04
N PRO A 172 5.92 -2.99 5.34
CA PRO A 172 5.40 -1.71 5.77
C PRO A 172 6.41 -0.58 5.47
N PRO A 173 5.94 0.70 5.38
CA PRO A 173 6.84 1.83 5.33
C PRO A 173 7.77 1.87 6.54
N GLU A 174 8.99 2.42 6.38
CA GLU A 174 10.05 2.45 7.41
C GLU A 174 9.56 2.87 8.80
N LYS A 175 8.70 3.90 8.86
CA LYS A 175 8.14 4.41 10.11
C LYS A 175 7.17 3.46 10.83
N ARG A 176 6.76 2.36 10.18
CA ARG A 176 5.82 1.37 10.73
C ARG A 176 6.44 0.00 10.98
N LYS A 177 7.67 -0.21 10.56
CA LYS A 177 8.40 -1.45 10.82
C LYS A 177 8.48 -1.77 12.30
N ASN A 178 8.51 -3.06 12.63
CA ASN A 178 8.58 -3.57 13.99
C ASN A 178 7.52 -2.96 14.93
N SER A 179 6.27 -2.92 14.49
CA SER A 179 5.19 -2.37 15.29
C SER A 179 3.94 -3.23 15.29
N ILE A 180 3.24 -3.22 16.43
CA ILE A 180 1.90 -3.78 16.57
C ILE A 180 0.98 -2.65 17.00
N ASN A 181 -0.06 -2.40 16.23
CA ASN A 181 -1.07 -1.41 16.55
C ASN A 181 -2.43 -2.07 16.71
N ILE A 182 -3.10 -1.79 17.82
CA ILE A 182 -4.42 -2.32 18.17
C ILE A 182 -5.44 -1.18 18.11
N TYR A 183 -6.54 -1.43 17.42
CA TYR A 183 -7.66 -0.51 17.25
C TYR A 183 -8.91 -1.17 17.79
N SER A 184 -9.51 -0.59 18.83
CA SER A 184 -10.69 -1.13 19.52
C SER A 184 -11.68 -0.01 19.86
N VAL A 185 -12.92 -0.38 20.08
CA VAL A 185 -13.95 0.53 20.59
C VAL A 185 -13.77 0.71 22.09
N LYS A 186 -13.85 1.94 22.57
CA LYS A 186 -13.71 2.28 24.00
C LYS A 186 -14.81 3.23 24.42
N GLU A 187 -15.39 2.97 25.59
CA GLU A 187 -16.32 3.90 26.21
C GLU A 187 -15.57 5.13 26.73
N LYS A 188 -16.09 6.32 26.44
CA LYS A 188 -15.66 7.57 27.05
C LYS A 188 -16.85 8.24 27.71
N ASN A 189 -16.87 8.26 29.03
CA ASN A 189 -17.89 8.95 29.80
C ASN A 189 -17.73 10.48 29.62
N VAL A 190 -18.70 11.12 29.01
CA VAL A 190 -18.68 12.57 28.74
C VAL A 190 -19.48 13.33 29.80
N VAL A 191 -20.62 12.81 30.19
CA VAL A 191 -21.49 13.35 31.24
C VAL A 191 -22.09 12.22 32.05
N GLY A 192 -22.14 12.36 33.35
CA GLY A 192 -22.66 11.33 34.28
C GLY A 192 -21.58 10.33 34.72
N LYS A 193 -21.98 9.19 35.25
CA LYS A 193 -21.08 8.16 35.81
C LYS A 193 -21.50 6.73 35.41
N VAL A 194 -22.35 6.60 34.41
CA VAL A 194 -22.78 5.29 33.92
C VAL A 194 -21.63 4.63 33.15
N LYS A 195 -21.43 3.35 33.38
CA LYS A 195 -20.51 2.50 32.65
C LYS A 195 -21.24 1.28 32.16
N GLU A 196 -21.13 0.98 30.90
CA GLU A 196 -21.59 -0.27 30.31
C GLU A 196 -20.55 -1.38 30.49
N LYS A 197 -20.99 -2.62 30.37
CA LYS A 197 -20.08 -3.77 30.37
C LYS A 197 -19.25 -3.74 29.08
N GLU A 198 -17.94 -3.94 29.18
CA GLU A 198 -17.04 -3.92 28.04
C GLU A 198 -17.45 -4.95 26.96
N ALA A 199 -17.97 -6.10 27.36
CA ALA A 199 -18.48 -7.14 26.45
C ALA A 199 -19.65 -6.66 25.58
N ASP A 200 -20.39 -5.63 25.98
CA ASP A 200 -21.56 -5.15 25.24
C ASP A 200 -21.19 -4.16 24.12
N TYR A 201 -19.96 -3.61 24.10
CA TYR A 201 -19.53 -2.64 23.08
C TYR A 201 -18.18 -2.95 22.43
N ASP A 202 -17.28 -3.71 23.06
CA ASP A 202 -15.98 -4.09 22.50
C ASP A 202 -16.11 -5.31 21.56
N LEU A 203 -16.92 -5.15 20.52
CA LEU A 203 -17.28 -6.21 19.59
C LEU A 203 -16.31 -6.36 18.41
N LEU A 204 -15.44 -5.37 18.18
CA LEU A 204 -14.47 -5.37 17.08
C LEU A 204 -13.11 -4.86 17.55
N THR A 205 -12.10 -5.66 17.32
CA THR A 205 -10.70 -5.26 17.46
C THR A 205 -9.95 -5.52 16.17
N ALA A 206 -9.35 -4.48 15.58
CA ALA A 206 -8.44 -4.62 14.45
C ALA A 206 -6.99 -4.51 14.91
N VAL A 207 -6.13 -5.42 14.46
CA VAL A 207 -4.70 -5.47 14.80
C VAL A 207 -3.87 -5.39 13.54
N MET A 208 -2.87 -4.51 13.55
CA MET A 208 -1.92 -4.36 12.45
C MET A 208 -0.53 -4.76 12.97
N ILE A 209 0.00 -5.87 12.50
CA ILE A 209 1.35 -6.39 12.80
C ILE A 209 2.23 -6.03 11.60
N CYS A 210 3.19 -5.14 11.79
CA CYS A 210 4.09 -4.67 10.75
C CYS A 210 5.49 -5.23 11.00
N LEU A 211 5.92 -6.15 10.14
CA LEU A 211 7.23 -6.81 10.26
C LEU A 211 8.34 -5.93 9.67
N ASP A 212 9.57 -6.19 10.06
CA ASP A 212 10.76 -5.66 9.39
C ASP A 212 11.37 -6.76 8.52
N SER A 213 11.29 -6.60 7.21
CA SER A 213 11.96 -7.48 6.25
C SER A 213 13.37 -7.00 5.89
N GLY A 214 13.94 -6.06 6.66
CA GLY A 214 15.22 -5.41 6.39
C GLY A 214 16.44 -6.29 6.73
N LYS A 215 17.50 -6.08 5.97
CA LYS A 215 18.76 -6.82 5.92
C LYS A 215 19.75 -6.55 7.07
N GLU A 216 19.38 -5.79 8.08
CA GLU A 216 20.31 -5.49 9.17
C GLU A 216 19.66 -5.77 10.52
N GLU A 217 20.19 -6.77 11.21
CA GLU A 217 20.09 -6.86 12.66
C GLU A 217 20.77 -5.58 13.23
N LYS A 218 20.00 -4.52 13.40
CA LYS A 218 20.42 -3.45 14.30
C LYS A 218 20.26 -4.00 15.71
N GLU A 219 21.32 -4.59 16.23
CA GLU A 219 21.47 -4.79 17.67
C GLU A 219 21.09 -3.48 18.36
N GLY A 220 19.93 -3.44 18.99
CA GLY A 220 19.61 -2.33 19.87
C GLY A 220 18.20 -1.76 19.89
N ASN A 221 17.22 -2.25 19.10
CA ASN A 221 15.90 -1.63 19.12
C ASN A 221 14.72 -2.58 19.43
N HIS A 222 14.99 -3.83 19.76
CA HIS A 222 14.00 -4.65 20.45
C HIS A 222 14.01 -4.23 21.93
N GLN A 223 12.88 -3.74 22.42
CA GLN A 223 12.65 -3.75 23.87
C GLN A 223 12.66 -5.23 24.27
N GLU A 224 13.84 -5.73 24.64
CA GLU A 224 14.03 -7.09 25.07
C GLU A 224 13.04 -7.41 26.19
N GLY A 225 12.25 -8.46 26.02
CA GLY A 225 11.50 -9.10 27.08
C GLY A 225 10.01 -8.78 27.19
N THR A 226 9.36 -8.20 26.18
CA THR A 226 7.89 -8.15 26.16
C THR A 226 7.29 -9.23 25.26
N GLU A 227 6.15 -9.81 25.65
CA GLU A 227 5.43 -10.82 24.86
C GLU A 227 5.10 -10.31 23.44
N GLU A 228 4.90 -9.00 23.31
CA GLU A 228 4.63 -8.33 22.05
C GLU A 228 5.87 -8.25 21.13
N SER A 229 7.08 -8.22 21.69
CA SER A 229 8.31 -8.26 20.89
C SER A 229 8.64 -9.68 20.41
N GLU A 230 8.23 -10.70 21.16
CA GLU A 230 8.48 -12.09 20.82
C GLU A 230 7.69 -12.56 19.60
N ILE A 231 6.43 -12.10 19.41
CA ILE A 231 5.66 -12.44 18.20
C ILE A 231 6.25 -11.81 16.95
N LEU A 232 6.76 -10.59 17.02
CA LEU A 232 7.43 -9.95 15.88
C LEU A 232 8.66 -10.76 15.47
N ARG A 233 9.48 -11.17 16.44
CA ARG A 233 10.66 -12.01 16.20
C ARG A 233 10.30 -13.41 15.67
N LEU A 234 9.26 -14.06 16.22
CA LEU A 234 8.77 -15.33 15.70
C LEU A 234 8.39 -15.23 14.23
N LEU A 235 7.57 -14.22 13.88
CA LEU A 235 7.13 -14.03 12.51
C LEU A 235 8.29 -13.63 11.59
N GLU A 236 9.24 -12.83 12.08
CA GLU A 236 10.46 -12.51 11.33
C GLU A 236 11.30 -13.76 11.04
N VAL A 237 11.53 -14.62 12.03
CA VAL A 237 12.25 -15.89 11.81
C VAL A 237 11.54 -16.77 10.79
N LEU A 238 10.21 -16.90 10.90
CA LEU A 238 9.42 -17.71 9.97
C LEU A 238 9.52 -17.19 8.54
N PHE A 239 9.36 -15.89 8.34
CA PHE A 239 9.24 -15.25 7.03
C PHE A 239 10.53 -14.62 6.51
N SER A 240 11.63 -14.65 7.27
CA SER A 240 12.95 -14.24 6.79
C SER A 240 13.37 -15.03 5.55
N THR A 241 13.90 -14.33 4.55
CA THR A 241 14.46 -14.95 3.34
C THR A 241 15.96 -15.22 3.45
N GLU A 242 16.61 -14.64 4.45
CA GLU A 242 18.07 -14.70 4.63
C GLU A 242 18.52 -15.83 5.52
N ARG A 243 17.61 -16.36 6.37
CA ARG A 243 17.93 -17.46 7.28
C ARG A 243 17.75 -18.80 6.60
N GLU A 244 18.74 -19.69 6.72
CA GLU A 244 18.63 -21.06 6.26
C GLU A 244 17.55 -21.83 7.04
N LEU A 245 16.88 -22.79 6.39
CA LEU A 245 15.84 -23.61 7.02
C LEU A 245 16.29 -24.25 8.33
N LYS A 246 17.51 -24.79 8.39
CA LYS A 246 18.06 -25.42 9.60
C LYS A 246 18.24 -24.45 10.77
N GLU A 247 18.56 -23.20 10.50
CA GLU A 247 18.66 -22.15 11.50
C GLU A 247 17.28 -21.79 12.04
N LYS A 248 16.31 -21.62 11.13
CA LYS A 248 14.90 -21.39 11.50
C LYS A 248 14.36 -22.52 12.38
N GLU A 249 14.55 -23.77 11.98
CA GLU A 249 14.14 -24.94 12.75
C GLU A 249 14.69 -24.88 14.19
N LYS A 250 15.99 -24.62 14.32
CA LYS A 250 16.65 -24.55 15.62
C LYS A 250 16.08 -23.43 16.51
N ILE A 251 15.83 -22.27 15.96
CA ILE A 251 15.25 -21.14 16.71
C ILE A 251 13.80 -21.46 17.12
N LEU A 252 12.99 -21.95 16.17
CA LEU A 252 11.59 -22.27 16.39
C LEU A 252 11.42 -23.37 17.46
N GLU A 253 12.26 -24.41 17.43
CA GLU A 253 12.20 -25.49 18.41
C GLU A 253 12.69 -25.04 19.79
N ASN A 254 13.84 -24.35 19.87
CA ASN A 254 14.47 -24.03 21.15
C ASN A 254 13.78 -22.85 21.87
N GLU A 255 13.36 -21.82 21.13
CA GLU A 255 12.84 -20.61 21.73
C GLU A 255 11.31 -20.60 21.79
N TYR A 256 10.63 -21.20 20.80
CA TYR A 256 9.17 -21.16 20.69
C TYR A 256 8.48 -22.52 20.89
N GLY A 257 9.24 -23.59 21.02
CA GLY A 257 8.68 -24.95 21.16
C GLY A 257 7.91 -25.43 19.93
N ILE A 258 8.23 -24.88 18.75
CA ILE A 258 7.59 -25.21 17.47
C ILE A 258 8.45 -26.23 16.74
N THR A 259 7.96 -27.47 16.64
CA THR A 259 8.58 -28.51 15.81
C THR A 259 7.84 -28.57 14.48
N MET A 260 8.51 -28.18 13.40
CA MET A 260 7.91 -28.17 12.05
C MET A 260 7.75 -29.60 11.52
N THR A 261 6.58 -29.89 10.95
CA THR A 261 6.33 -31.11 10.17
C THR A 261 7.10 -31.09 8.85
N TYR A 262 7.11 -32.22 8.15
CA TYR A 262 7.76 -32.30 6.83
C TYR A 262 7.08 -31.34 5.82
N GLU A 263 5.75 -31.29 5.83
CA GLU A 263 4.96 -30.42 4.96
C GLU A 263 5.23 -28.92 5.26
N GLU A 264 5.31 -28.54 6.52
CA GLU A 264 5.62 -27.14 6.92
C GLU A 264 7.04 -26.73 6.48
N LYS A 265 8.00 -27.65 6.55
CA LYS A 265 9.36 -27.40 6.04
C LYS A 265 9.37 -27.17 4.53
N GLU A 266 8.63 -27.98 3.77
CA GLU A 266 8.45 -27.77 2.33
C GLU A 266 7.81 -26.41 2.02
N GLU A 267 6.81 -25.98 2.80
CA GLU A 267 6.17 -24.67 2.61
C GLU A 267 7.15 -23.52 2.91
N VAL A 268 7.96 -23.62 3.98
CA VAL A 268 8.99 -22.62 4.29
C VAL A 268 10.05 -22.56 3.20
N GLU A 269 10.51 -23.71 2.67
CA GLU A 269 11.45 -23.73 1.55
C GLU A 269 10.88 -23.13 0.27
N LYS A 270 9.63 -23.47 -0.08
CA LYS A 270 8.94 -22.87 -1.23
C LYS A 270 8.84 -21.36 -1.09
N MET A 271 8.45 -20.88 0.08
CA MET A 271 8.34 -19.47 0.38
C MET A 271 9.69 -18.74 0.25
N CYS A 272 10.77 -19.28 0.83
CA CYS A 272 12.11 -18.70 0.73
C CYS A 272 12.58 -18.58 -0.73
N ASN A 273 12.45 -19.67 -1.50
CA ASN A 273 12.86 -19.71 -2.90
C ASN A 273 12.06 -18.74 -3.79
N LEU A 274 10.77 -18.56 -3.50
CA LEU A 274 9.88 -17.68 -4.27
C LEU A 274 10.03 -16.23 -3.90
N SER A 275 10.35 -15.91 -2.64
CA SER A 275 10.48 -14.53 -2.20
C SER A 275 11.67 -13.82 -2.85
N GLU A 276 12.81 -14.50 -3.03
CA GLU A 276 13.97 -13.95 -3.75
C GLU A 276 13.61 -13.64 -5.20
N TYR A 277 12.93 -14.56 -5.88
CA TYR A 277 12.47 -14.38 -7.25
C TYR A 277 11.45 -13.23 -7.39
N VAL A 278 10.48 -13.14 -6.47
CA VAL A 278 9.48 -12.06 -6.43
C VAL A 278 10.13 -10.72 -6.13
N TRP A 279 11.11 -10.68 -5.23
CA TRP A 279 11.87 -9.49 -4.87
C TRP A 279 12.69 -8.95 -6.05
N GLU A 280 13.52 -9.79 -6.69
CA GLU A 280 14.33 -9.38 -7.84
C GLU A 280 13.49 -8.82 -8.98
N LYS A 281 12.36 -9.49 -9.28
CA LYS A 281 11.43 -8.99 -10.29
C LYS A 281 10.71 -7.72 -9.87
N GLY A 282 10.34 -7.61 -8.63
CA GLY A 282 9.73 -6.38 -8.11
C GLY A 282 10.64 -5.17 -8.23
N ILE A 283 11.96 -5.33 -8.01
CA ILE A 283 12.95 -4.27 -8.26
C ILE A 283 13.02 -3.93 -9.74
N GLN A 284 13.08 -4.91 -10.63
CA GLN A 284 13.15 -4.68 -12.08
C GLN A 284 11.92 -3.95 -12.62
N GLU A 285 10.72 -4.36 -12.18
CA GLU A 285 9.46 -3.69 -12.55
C GLU A 285 9.41 -2.25 -12.01
N GLY A 286 9.81 -2.04 -10.74
CA GLY A 286 9.85 -0.70 -10.14
C GLY A 286 10.84 0.25 -10.83
N LEU A 287 12.02 -0.24 -11.24
CA LEU A 287 13.00 0.53 -12.00
C LEU A 287 12.49 0.85 -13.41
N GLN A 288 11.80 -0.09 -14.05
CA GLN A 288 11.24 0.13 -15.38
C GLN A 288 10.09 1.15 -15.32
N THR A 289 9.13 0.98 -14.41
CA THR A 289 8.00 1.90 -14.24
C THR A 289 8.49 3.30 -13.89
N GLY A 290 9.39 3.43 -12.91
CA GLY A 290 9.94 4.72 -12.52
C GLY A 290 10.73 5.42 -13.65
N ARG A 291 11.38 4.63 -14.53
CA ARG A 291 12.05 5.17 -15.72
C ARG A 291 11.05 5.65 -16.76
N GLU A 292 9.98 4.90 -17.00
CA GLU A 292 8.94 5.25 -17.98
C GLU A 292 8.16 6.50 -17.51
N GLU A 293 7.75 6.55 -16.25
CA GLU A 293 7.09 7.72 -15.65
C GLU A 293 7.99 8.96 -15.66
N GLY A 294 9.27 8.80 -15.27
CA GLY A 294 10.24 9.91 -15.31
C GLY A 294 10.49 10.44 -16.72
N LEU A 295 10.54 9.56 -17.72
CA LEU A 295 10.66 9.95 -19.13
C LEU A 295 9.42 10.68 -19.64
N GLN A 296 8.23 10.22 -19.27
CA GLN A 296 6.97 10.83 -19.67
C GLN A 296 6.82 12.23 -19.04
N THR A 297 7.02 12.32 -17.72
CA THR A 297 6.95 13.59 -16.98
C THR A 297 7.96 14.60 -17.51
N GLY A 298 9.23 14.20 -17.68
CA GLY A 298 10.26 15.09 -18.21
C GLY A 298 9.97 15.54 -19.64
N ARG A 299 9.33 14.69 -20.47
CA ARG A 299 8.93 15.06 -21.84
C ARG A 299 7.76 16.06 -21.83
N GLU A 300 6.78 15.87 -20.96
CA GLU A 300 5.63 16.78 -20.83
C GLU A 300 6.06 18.15 -20.29
N GLU A 301 6.87 18.17 -19.22
CA GLU A 301 7.42 19.42 -18.66
C GLU A 301 8.30 20.16 -19.66
N GLY A 302 9.20 19.45 -20.36
CA GLY A 302 10.05 20.02 -21.38
C GLY A 302 9.26 20.61 -22.56
N PHE A 303 8.18 19.93 -22.96
CA PHE A 303 7.30 20.43 -24.03
C PHE A 303 6.53 21.69 -23.61
N GLN A 304 6.00 21.73 -22.38
CA GLN A 304 5.28 22.91 -21.86
C GLN A 304 6.22 24.10 -21.70
N THR A 305 7.39 23.89 -21.08
CA THR A 305 8.40 24.95 -20.89
C THR A 305 8.86 25.52 -22.24
N GLY A 306 9.21 24.64 -23.18
CA GLY A 306 9.66 25.07 -24.53
C GLY A 306 8.57 25.81 -25.30
N ARG A 307 7.28 25.41 -25.12
CA ARG A 307 6.15 26.12 -25.74
C ARG A 307 5.94 27.52 -25.13
N GLU A 308 6.01 27.64 -23.80
CA GLU A 308 5.85 28.93 -23.11
C GLU A 308 6.98 29.89 -23.45
N GLU A 309 8.23 29.42 -23.44
CA GLU A 309 9.39 30.23 -23.83
C GLU A 309 9.33 30.65 -25.30
N GLY A 310 8.97 29.74 -26.19
CA GLY A 310 8.81 30.04 -27.61
C GLY A 310 7.70 31.07 -27.87
N LEU A 311 6.56 30.93 -27.19
CA LEU A 311 5.44 31.89 -27.26
C LEU A 311 5.86 33.28 -26.76
N ARG A 312 6.51 33.36 -25.60
CA ARG A 312 6.99 34.61 -25.01
C ARG A 312 8.02 35.30 -25.90
N THR A 313 8.96 34.55 -26.43
CA THR A 313 9.97 35.07 -27.35
C THR A 313 9.33 35.59 -28.66
N GLY A 314 8.36 34.84 -29.20
CA GLY A 314 7.62 35.23 -30.38
C GLY A 314 6.79 36.50 -30.21
N ILE A 315 6.12 36.65 -29.07
CA ILE A 315 5.37 37.88 -28.74
C ILE A 315 6.30 39.09 -28.66
N ASN A 316 7.39 38.97 -27.87
CA ASN A 316 8.35 40.05 -27.67
C ASN A 316 8.99 40.49 -29.02
N TYR A 317 9.32 39.52 -29.87
CA TYR A 317 9.87 39.82 -31.21
C TYR A 317 8.83 40.50 -32.14
N GLY A 318 7.56 40.06 -32.06
CA GLY A 318 6.46 40.68 -32.82
C GLY A 318 6.17 42.12 -32.37
N GLU A 319 6.22 42.39 -31.08
CA GLU A 319 6.08 43.75 -30.51
C GLU A 319 7.22 44.67 -30.98
N LEU A 320 8.47 44.16 -30.92
CA LEU A 320 9.62 44.90 -31.43
C LEU A 320 9.50 45.21 -32.93
N GLN A 321 9.10 44.26 -33.75
CA GLN A 321 8.86 44.49 -35.17
C GLN A 321 7.80 45.58 -35.44
N ASN A 322 6.71 45.54 -34.70
CA ASN A 322 5.66 46.54 -34.80
C ASN A 322 6.15 47.92 -34.40
N LEU A 323 6.89 48.02 -33.28
CA LEU A 323 7.45 49.29 -32.82
C LEU A 323 8.43 49.85 -33.86
N VAL A 324 9.38 49.04 -34.37
CA VAL A 324 10.33 49.43 -35.40
C VAL A 324 9.60 49.94 -36.67
N ARG A 325 8.55 49.22 -37.13
CA ARG A 325 7.74 49.62 -38.28
C ARG A 325 7.07 50.97 -38.09
N MET A 326 6.53 51.22 -36.88
CA MET A 326 5.90 52.51 -36.57
C MET A 326 6.93 53.64 -36.47
N VAL A 327 8.09 53.38 -35.87
CA VAL A 327 9.18 54.36 -35.76
C VAL A 327 9.71 54.75 -37.14
N LEU A 328 9.95 53.79 -38.03
CA LEU A 328 10.38 54.05 -39.39
C LEU A 328 9.46 54.96 -40.18
N LYS A 329 8.11 54.82 -40.00
CA LYS A 329 7.10 55.71 -40.60
C LYS A 329 7.22 57.17 -40.10
N LYS A 330 7.69 57.39 -38.88
CA LYS A 330 7.91 58.70 -38.29
C LYS A 330 9.23 59.29 -38.76
N MET A 331 10.29 58.47 -38.80
CA MET A 331 11.59 58.83 -39.31
C MET A 331 11.54 59.25 -40.77
N GLN A 332 10.77 58.57 -41.62
CA GLN A 332 10.54 58.94 -43.04
C GLN A 332 9.76 60.25 -43.21
N LYS A 333 9.19 60.81 -42.17
CA LYS A 333 8.48 62.11 -42.15
C LYS A 333 9.29 63.18 -41.43
N ASP A 334 10.60 62.98 -41.26
CA ASP A 334 11.53 63.88 -40.58
C ASP A 334 11.10 64.26 -39.14
N ILE A 335 10.36 63.39 -38.44
CA ILE A 335 9.98 63.58 -37.05
C ILE A 335 11.16 63.12 -36.17
N SER A 336 11.53 63.93 -35.17
CA SER A 336 12.63 63.58 -34.27
C SER A 336 12.31 62.41 -33.36
N TYR A 337 13.33 61.74 -32.83
CA TYR A 337 13.14 60.61 -31.93
C TYR A 337 12.50 60.99 -30.59
N GLU A 338 12.72 62.25 -30.10
CA GLU A 338 12.07 62.73 -28.87
C GLU A 338 10.56 62.83 -29.07
N ILE A 339 10.09 63.46 -30.15
CA ILE A 339 8.67 63.59 -30.47
C ILE A 339 8.05 62.21 -30.73
N THR A 340 8.80 61.30 -31.38
CA THR A 340 8.34 59.93 -31.63
C THR A 340 8.19 59.14 -30.33
N ALA A 341 9.09 59.30 -29.36
CA ALA A 341 9.02 58.71 -28.07
C ALA A 341 7.79 59.17 -27.27
N GLU A 342 7.52 60.47 -27.28
CA GLU A 342 6.30 61.06 -26.66
C GLU A 342 5.04 60.51 -27.32
N LEU A 343 4.95 60.47 -28.65
CA LEU A 343 3.79 59.97 -29.39
C LEU A 343 3.50 58.48 -29.16
N PHE A 344 4.51 57.66 -28.85
CA PHE A 344 4.34 56.22 -28.59
C PHE A 344 4.34 55.87 -27.11
N GLU A 345 4.50 56.86 -26.23
CA GLU A 345 4.61 56.65 -24.78
C GLU A 345 5.73 55.68 -24.43
N GLU A 346 6.81 55.71 -25.22
CA GLU A 346 7.96 54.84 -25.04
C GLU A 346 9.18 55.60 -24.52
N PRO A 347 10.11 54.97 -23.78
CA PRO A 347 11.34 55.62 -23.34
C PRO A 347 12.15 56.24 -24.49
N VAL A 348 12.58 57.46 -24.34
CA VAL A 348 13.35 58.19 -25.35
C VAL A 348 14.61 57.43 -25.80
N GLU A 349 15.30 56.82 -24.86
CA GLU A 349 16.49 56.01 -25.13
C GLU A 349 16.20 54.79 -26.01
N LYS A 350 15.04 54.14 -25.83
CA LYS A 350 14.59 53.01 -26.65
C LYS A 350 14.33 53.43 -28.10
N ILE A 351 13.64 54.53 -28.28
CA ILE A 351 13.33 55.09 -29.61
C ILE A 351 14.59 55.61 -30.31
N ARG A 352 15.48 56.32 -29.56
CA ARG A 352 16.76 56.76 -30.05
C ARG A 352 17.61 55.60 -30.62
N LYS A 353 17.70 54.50 -29.85
CA LYS A 353 18.43 53.29 -30.27
C LYS A 353 17.86 52.71 -31.58
N ILE A 354 16.53 52.75 -31.74
CA ILE A 354 15.89 52.29 -32.99
C ILE A 354 16.28 53.22 -34.17
N TYR A 355 16.31 54.53 -33.99
CA TYR A 355 16.75 55.47 -35.02
C TYR A 355 18.20 55.23 -35.41
N GLU A 356 19.11 55.15 -34.46
CA GLU A 356 20.54 54.88 -34.68
C GLU A 356 20.82 53.60 -35.49
N VAL A 357 20.08 52.50 -35.12
CA VAL A 357 20.18 51.24 -35.84
C VAL A 357 19.56 51.35 -37.23
N ALA A 358 18.39 51.97 -37.35
CA ALA A 358 17.68 52.08 -38.62
C ALA A 358 18.45 52.91 -39.66
N GLU A 359 19.18 53.95 -39.25
CA GLU A 359 20.06 54.76 -40.14
C GLU A 359 21.10 53.91 -40.84
N LYS A 360 21.60 52.87 -40.24
CA LYS A 360 22.58 51.96 -40.86
C LYS A 360 21.99 51.14 -42.02
N TYR A 361 20.64 51.01 -42.04
CA TYR A 361 19.93 50.21 -43.05
C TYR A 361 19.15 51.10 -44.04
N ALA A 362 19.46 52.40 -44.11
CA ALA A 362 18.94 53.28 -45.12
C ALA A 362 19.52 53.00 -46.50
N PRO A 363 18.79 53.18 -47.61
CA PRO A 363 17.40 53.66 -47.71
C PRO A 363 16.35 52.54 -47.65
N GLU A 364 16.73 51.23 -47.65
CA GLU A 364 15.80 50.09 -47.75
C GLU A 364 15.05 49.83 -46.40
N TYR A 365 15.67 50.15 -45.27
CA TYR A 365 15.12 49.97 -43.90
C TYR A 365 14.56 48.59 -43.64
N ASP A 366 15.36 47.56 -43.89
CA ASP A 366 14.93 46.17 -43.66
C ASP A 366 14.62 45.90 -42.18
N ILE A 367 13.32 45.70 -41.87
CA ILE A 367 12.81 45.58 -40.54
C ILE A 367 13.40 44.35 -39.81
N GLU A 368 13.60 43.23 -40.51
CA GLU A 368 14.12 42.03 -39.89
C GLU A 368 15.57 42.21 -39.43
N SER A 369 16.41 42.83 -40.28
CA SER A 369 17.78 43.13 -39.95
C SER A 369 17.91 44.12 -38.81
N ILE A 370 17.08 45.20 -38.81
CA ILE A 370 17.02 46.14 -37.71
C ILE A 370 16.60 45.49 -36.40
N CYS A 371 15.55 44.65 -36.40
CA CYS A 371 15.10 43.93 -35.18
C CYS A 371 16.15 42.94 -34.68
N ARG A 372 16.85 42.26 -35.57
CA ARG A 372 17.92 41.33 -35.21
C ARG A 372 19.09 42.03 -34.53
N GLU A 373 19.48 43.22 -35.01
CA GLU A 373 20.54 44.02 -34.38
C GLU A 373 20.10 44.62 -33.05
N LEU A 374 18.83 45.01 -32.91
CA LEU A 374 18.28 45.50 -31.64
C LEU A 374 18.13 44.45 -30.57
N ALA A 375 18.00 43.16 -30.96
CA ALA A 375 17.82 42.02 -30.05
C ALA A 375 19.17 41.37 -29.64
N ALA A 376 20.27 41.70 -30.34
CA ALA A 376 21.63 41.27 -30.02
C ALA A 376 22.27 42.12 -28.94
#